data_e54d7ce713d34d4be3d7897632defcde
#
_entry.id   e54d7ce713d34d4be3d7897632defcde
#
_cell.length_a   1.000
_cell.length_b   1.000
_cell.length_c   1.000
_cell.angle_alpha   90.00
_cell.angle_beta   90.00
_cell.angle_gamma   90.00
#
_symmetry.space_group_name_H-M   'P 1'
#
loop_
_entity.id
_entity.type
_entity.pdbx_description
1 polymer ?
#
loop_
_entity_poly.entity_id
_entity_poly.type
_entity_poly.pdbx_seq_one_letter_code
_entity_poly.pdbx_strand_id
1 'polypeptide(L)'
;MRAINRYLVVGLLGGLLSAAAASAEEPATVGDKACNKCHSEVVANFKQSRHSKVEFFGIESGGCESCHGPGAAHAKSKSPADIKNPGKLKGEAASANCLGCHKDSATQKHWPGSEHESLGVGCVNCHSVHQNHPSMLKTLAEQDTCFTCHQEQRSAFMKRSAHPLRDVTHAGNVGKMACSSCHNPHGSQSEKLIAANSVNDLCYSCHQEKKAPVLWEHSAVKENCLTCHNPHGSNHEMMLTAKEPRLCQQCHEQGRHQTLTGQPNSFFVTNRGCSNCHASVHGTNNPSGIKLKH
;
A
#
# COMPACT_ATOMS: atom_id res chain seq x y z
N MET A 1 -40.22 66.40 -48.02
CA MET A 1 -40.65 67.12 -46.79
C MET A 1 -39.65 66.85 -45.69
N ARG A 2 -39.10 67.87 -45.09
CA ARG A 2 -37.94 67.87 -44.21
C ARG A 2 -38.27 67.41 -42.81
N ALA A 3 -37.53 66.47 -42.25
CA ALA A 3 -37.57 66.07 -40.84
C ALA A 3 -36.33 66.62 -40.13
N ILE A 4 -36.55 67.30 -39.04
CA ILE A 4 -35.60 68.06 -38.22
C ILE A 4 -34.96 67.11 -37.20
N ASN A 5 -33.66 67.07 -37.19
CA ASN A 5 -32.83 66.29 -36.29
C ASN A 5 -32.62 67.12 -34.97
N ARG A 6 -32.95 66.52 -33.80
CA ARG A 6 -32.66 67.09 -32.48
C ARG A 6 -31.64 66.19 -31.80
N TYR A 7 -30.43 66.69 -31.69
CA TYR A 7 -29.37 66.02 -30.86
C TYR A 7 -29.59 66.37 -29.38
N LEU A 8 -29.77 65.29 -28.59
CA LEU A 8 -29.73 65.37 -27.13
C LEU A 8 -28.29 65.06 -26.67
N VAL A 9 -27.62 66.01 -26.07
CA VAL A 9 -26.30 65.87 -25.47
C VAL A 9 -26.54 65.36 -24.02
N VAL A 10 -26.19 64.14 -23.73
CA VAL A 10 -26.15 63.61 -22.39
C VAL A 10 -24.72 63.64 -21.87
N GLY A 11 -24.47 64.56 -20.92
CA GLY A 11 -23.17 64.63 -20.25
C GLY A 11 -22.95 63.39 -19.32
N LEU A 12 -21.94 62.62 -19.62
CA LEU A 12 -21.43 61.58 -18.72
C LEU A 12 -20.48 62.19 -17.70
N LEU A 13 -20.91 62.34 -16.45
CA LEU A 13 -20.02 62.54 -15.31
C LEU A 13 -19.34 61.20 -15.01
N GLY A 14 -18.09 61.03 -15.44
CA GLY A 14 -17.23 59.94 -15.09
C GLY A 14 -16.73 60.05 -13.65
N GLY A 15 -17.36 59.33 -12.73
CA GLY A 15 -16.81 59.12 -11.39
C GLY A 15 -15.64 58.15 -11.46
N LEU A 16 -14.40 58.61 -11.26
CA LEU A 16 -13.24 57.74 -11.03
C LEU A 16 -13.36 57.05 -9.66
N LEU A 17 -13.87 55.81 -9.64
CA LEU A 17 -13.68 54.93 -8.51
C LEU A 17 -12.23 54.39 -8.55
N SER A 18 -11.35 55.00 -7.77
CA SER A 18 -10.05 54.43 -7.47
C SER A 18 -10.27 53.17 -6.62
N ALA A 19 -10.26 51.99 -7.23
CA ALA A 19 -10.14 50.73 -6.53
C ALA A 19 -8.71 50.67 -5.96
N ALA A 20 -8.56 50.91 -4.67
CA ALA A 20 -7.36 50.60 -3.95
C ALA A 20 -7.19 49.06 -4.02
N ALA A 21 -6.29 48.61 -4.88
CA ALA A 21 -5.81 47.23 -4.85
C ALA A 21 -5.10 47.06 -3.52
N ALA A 22 -5.74 46.37 -2.57
CA ALA A 22 -5.07 45.86 -1.38
C ALA A 22 -4.03 44.86 -1.91
N SER A 23 -2.76 45.26 -1.92
CA SER A 23 -1.66 44.34 -2.14
C SER A 23 -1.72 43.32 -0.97
N ALA A 24 -2.15 42.11 -1.25
CA ALA A 24 -1.99 41.04 -0.32
C ALA A 24 -0.49 40.86 -0.09
N GLU A 25 -0.04 41.20 1.09
CA GLU A 25 1.35 41.04 1.50
C GLU A 25 1.66 39.52 1.39
N GLU A 26 2.69 39.16 0.63
CA GLU A 26 3.06 37.76 0.50
C GLU A 26 3.35 37.18 1.87
N PRO A 27 2.85 35.99 2.18
CA PRO A 27 3.01 35.39 3.49
C PRO A 27 4.50 35.17 3.80
N ALA A 28 5.00 35.82 4.85
CA ALA A 28 6.41 35.86 5.17
C ALA A 28 6.89 34.54 5.83
N THR A 29 8.08 34.09 5.44
CA THR A 29 8.80 32.98 6.07
C THR A 29 9.63 33.47 7.27
N VAL A 30 9.89 32.57 8.24
CA VAL A 30 10.64 32.89 9.47
C VAL A 30 11.85 31.98 9.71
N GLY A 31 11.95 30.88 8.95
CA GLY A 31 13.03 29.90 9.01
C GLY A 31 12.99 28.97 10.22
N ASP A 32 13.70 27.88 10.12
CA ASP A 32 13.69 26.76 11.09
C ASP A 32 14.10 27.14 12.51
N LYS A 33 14.97 28.17 12.66
CA LYS A 33 15.38 28.67 13.98
C LYS A 33 14.21 29.23 14.78
N ALA A 34 13.22 29.84 14.12
CA ALA A 34 12.02 30.32 14.78
C ALA A 34 11.15 29.15 15.26
N CYS A 35 10.98 28.12 14.45
CA CYS A 35 10.22 26.92 14.76
C CYS A 35 10.81 26.16 15.97
N ASN A 36 12.13 26.06 16.02
CA ASN A 36 12.85 25.35 17.08
C ASN A 36 12.61 25.91 18.49
N LYS A 37 12.23 27.18 18.61
CA LYS A 37 11.96 27.79 19.93
C LYS A 37 10.79 27.13 20.68
N CYS A 38 9.83 26.59 19.94
CA CYS A 38 8.64 25.94 20.49
C CYS A 38 8.55 24.44 20.17
N HIS A 39 9.15 24.00 19.05
CA HIS A 39 9.07 22.64 18.50
C HIS A 39 10.43 21.91 18.55
N SER A 40 11.21 22.09 19.63
CA SER A 40 12.59 21.59 19.72
C SER A 40 12.71 20.07 19.55
N GLU A 41 11.78 19.28 20.10
CA GLU A 41 11.76 17.82 19.95
C GLU A 41 11.50 17.41 18.49
N VAL A 42 10.50 18.00 17.84
CA VAL A 42 10.17 17.74 16.44
C VAL A 42 11.35 18.08 15.53
N VAL A 43 12.00 19.23 15.78
CA VAL A 43 13.19 19.66 15.02
C VAL A 43 14.36 18.69 15.24
N ALA A 44 14.58 18.22 16.46
CA ALA A 44 15.63 17.25 16.76
C ALA A 44 15.42 15.93 16.01
N ASN A 45 14.19 15.42 16.00
CA ASN A 45 13.82 14.21 15.29
C ASN A 45 13.91 14.40 13.76
N PHE A 46 13.42 15.54 13.24
CA PHE A 46 13.51 15.88 11.82
C PHE A 46 14.95 15.90 11.32
N LYS A 47 15.87 16.46 12.09
CA LYS A 47 17.32 16.49 11.74
C LYS A 47 17.93 15.12 11.53
N GLN A 48 17.36 14.07 12.10
CA GLN A 48 17.80 12.70 11.92
C GLN A 48 17.13 12.05 10.69
N SER A 49 16.08 12.63 10.15
CA SER A 49 15.34 12.12 9.00
C SER A 49 16.08 12.38 7.68
N ARG A 50 15.71 11.65 6.64
CA ARG A 50 16.24 11.86 5.28
C ARG A 50 15.84 13.22 4.71
N HIS A 51 14.68 13.74 5.10
CA HIS A 51 14.17 15.03 4.61
C HIS A 51 14.97 16.23 5.15
N SER A 52 15.66 16.10 6.26
CA SER A 52 16.58 17.16 6.72
C SER A 52 17.80 17.37 5.83
N LYS A 53 18.03 16.45 4.88
CA LYS A 53 19.21 16.44 4.00
C LYS A 53 18.84 16.78 2.54
N VAL A 54 17.62 17.24 2.28
CA VAL A 54 17.16 17.53 0.89
C VAL A 54 17.94 18.66 0.23
N GLU A 55 18.50 19.60 0.99
CA GLU A 55 19.42 20.63 0.47
C GLU A 55 20.62 20.02 -0.28
N PHE A 56 21.06 18.83 0.15
CA PHE A 56 22.15 18.10 -0.49
C PHE A 56 21.80 17.66 -1.93
N PHE A 57 20.51 17.65 -2.29
CA PHE A 57 20.02 17.28 -3.62
C PHE A 57 19.63 18.51 -4.47
N GLY A 58 20.10 19.72 -4.10
CA GLY A 58 19.85 20.94 -4.87
C GLY A 58 18.47 21.54 -4.71
N ILE A 59 17.72 21.12 -3.69
CA ILE A 59 16.42 21.68 -3.33
C ILE A 59 16.65 22.78 -2.30
N GLU A 60 16.57 24.04 -2.73
CA GLU A 60 16.93 25.23 -1.92
C GLU A 60 16.10 25.46 -0.65
N SER A 61 15.06 24.68 -0.39
CA SER A 61 14.18 24.87 0.75
C SER A 61 13.77 23.54 1.41
N GLY A 62 14.73 22.89 2.05
CA GLY A 62 14.50 21.66 2.80
C GLY A 62 13.94 21.85 4.22
N GLY A 63 13.62 23.10 4.63
CA GLY A 63 13.18 23.41 5.96
C GLY A 63 11.70 23.13 6.25
N CYS A 64 11.28 23.46 7.47
CA CYS A 64 9.92 23.23 7.95
C CYS A 64 8.85 23.86 7.04
N GLU A 65 9.13 25.07 6.53
CA GLU A 65 8.19 25.86 5.72
C GLU A 65 7.97 25.30 4.32
N SER A 66 8.86 24.45 3.80
CA SER A 66 8.63 23.75 2.53
C SER A 66 7.39 22.83 2.56
N CYS A 67 7.07 22.28 3.72
CA CYS A 67 5.90 21.41 3.89
C CYS A 67 4.76 22.12 4.62
N HIS A 68 5.09 22.97 5.58
CA HIS A 68 4.12 23.66 6.43
C HIS A 68 3.68 25.03 5.89
N GLY A 69 4.33 25.55 4.85
CA GLY A 69 4.09 26.87 4.33
C GLY A 69 4.66 27.97 5.23
N PRO A 70 4.48 29.27 4.86
CA PRO A 70 5.02 30.41 5.57
C PRO A 70 4.55 30.48 7.02
N GLY A 71 5.50 30.55 7.97
CA GLY A 71 5.25 30.41 9.38
C GLY A 71 5.08 31.72 10.17
N ALA A 72 5.23 32.91 9.56
CA ALA A 72 5.23 34.18 10.29
C ALA A 72 3.93 34.44 11.07
N ALA A 73 2.78 34.17 10.47
CA ALA A 73 1.48 34.33 11.12
C ALA A 73 1.36 33.40 12.35
N HIS A 74 1.71 32.13 12.19
CA HIS A 74 1.71 31.15 13.27
C HIS A 74 2.70 31.50 14.39
N ALA A 75 3.92 31.91 14.05
CA ALA A 75 4.92 32.31 15.04
C ALA A 75 4.45 33.46 15.94
N LYS A 76 3.63 34.36 15.39
CA LYS A 76 3.04 35.50 16.10
C LYS A 76 1.82 35.08 16.92
N SER A 77 0.86 34.40 16.29
CA SER A 77 -0.43 34.03 16.91
C SER A 77 -0.37 32.81 17.80
N LYS A 78 0.57 31.88 17.51
CA LYS A 78 0.67 30.53 18.08
C LYS A 78 -0.55 29.66 17.78
N SER A 79 -1.44 30.09 16.89
CA SER A 79 -2.63 29.36 16.48
C SER A 79 -2.30 28.30 15.44
N PRO A 80 -2.72 27.05 15.63
CA PRO A 80 -2.54 25.99 14.60
C PRO A 80 -3.36 26.23 13.33
N ALA A 81 -4.27 27.20 13.32
CA ALA A 81 -5.02 27.60 12.13
C ALA A 81 -4.19 28.44 11.16
N ASP A 82 -3.12 29.09 11.64
CA ASP A 82 -2.30 30.01 10.88
C ASP A 82 -1.08 29.33 10.23
N ILE A 83 -1.09 27.99 10.19
CA ILE A 83 -0.05 27.20 9.52
C ILE A 83 -0.66 25.95 8.90
N LYS A 84 -0.13 25.56 7.75
CA LYS A 84 -0.54 24.32 7.09
C LYS A 84 -0.08 23.11 7.91
N ASN A 85 -1.00 22.20 8.19
CA ASN A 85 -0.67 20.92 8.79
C ASN A 85 -0.95 19.78 7.81
N PRO A 86 0.06 19.23 7.12
CA PRO A 86 -0.11 18.14 6.16
C PRO A 86 -0.81 16.91 6.76
N GLY A 87 -0.60 16.64 8.06
CA GLY A 87 -1.23 15.51 8.76
C GLY A 87 -2.74 15.63 8.96
N LYS A 88 -3.31 16.84 8.79
CA LYS A 88 -4.76 17.09 8.87
C LYS A 88 -5.44 17.16 7.50
N LEU A 89 -4.67 17.16 6.42
CA LEU A 89 -5.20 17.14 5.06
C LEU A 89 -5.76 15.75 4.74
N LYS A 90 -6.72 15.72 3.82
CA LYS A 90 -7.38 14.48 3.38
C LYS A 90 -7.35 14.37 1.85
N GLY A 91 -7.47 13.14 1.35
CA GLY A 91 -7.56 12.86 -0.07
C GLY A 91 -6.36 13.39 -0.85
N GLU A 92 -6.62 13.93 -2.02
CA GLU A 92 -5.60 14.47 -2.93
C GLU A 92 -4.71 15.53 -2.26
N ALA A 93 -5.30 16.43 -1.47
CA ALA A 93 -4.55 17.48 -0.77
C ALA A 93 -3.50 16.93 0.21
N ALA A 94 -3.75 15.75 0.81
CA ALA A 94 -2.80 15.11 1.71
C ALA A 94 -1.55 14.58 0.97
N SER A 95 -1.70 14.21 -0.29
CA SER A 95 -0.62 13.68 -1.12
C SER A 95 0.07 14.76 -1.94
N ALA A 96 -0.64 15.80 -2.38
CA ALA A 96 -0.15 16.85 -3.26
C ALA A 96 1.15 17.52 -2.75
N ASN A 97 1.24 17.72 -1.44
CA ASN A 97 2.42 18.32 -0.81
C ASN A 97 3.70 17.49 -1.01
N CYS A 98 3.55 16.17 -0.98
CA CYS A 98 4.65 15.21 -1.16
C CYS A 98 4.96 15.02 -2.65
N LEU A 99 3.91 14.90 -3.46
CA LEU A 99 4.00 14.67 -4.91
C LEU A 99 4.64 15.84 -5.66
N GLY A 100 4.70 17.04 -5.08
CA GLY A 100 5.47 18.14 -5.63
C GLY A 100 6.93 17.77 -5.94
N CYS A 101 7.51 16.87 -5.11
CA CYS A 101 8.87 16.37 -5.30
C CYS A 101 8.91 14.88 -5.68
N HIS A 102 7.92 14.08 -5.24
CA HIS A 102 7.96 12.63 -5.37
C HIS A 102 7.17 12.06 -6.56
N LYS A 103 6.50 12.88 -7.38
CA LYS A 103 5.65 12.43 -8.49
C LYS A 103 6.38 11.56 -9.53
N ASP A 104 7.67 11.86 -9.78
CA ASP A 104 8.46 11.18 -10.81
C ASP A 104 9.26 9.98 -10.26
N SER A 105 9.08 9.65 -8.99
CA SER A 105 9.79 8.52 -8.40
C SER A 105 9.19 7.19 -8.87
N ALA A 106 10.04 6.23 -9.14
CA ALA A 106 9.63 4.92 -9.65
C ALA A 106 8.64 4.18 -8.72
N THR A 107 8.71 4.44 -7.42
CA THR A 107 7.87 3.79 -6.42
C THR A 107 6.49 4.44 -6.28
N GLN A 108 6.33 5.72 -6.63
CA GLN A 108 5.07 6.45 -6.52
C GLN A 108 4.34 6.66 -7.85
N LYS A 109 4.91 6.26 -8.98
CA LYS A 109 4.31 6.48 -10.31
C LYS A 109 2.91 5.89 -10.47
N HIS A 110 2.55 4.89 -9.68
CA HIS A 110 1.23 4.26 -9.68
C HIS A 110 0.32 4.77 -8.55
N TRP A 111 0.77 5.76 -7.78
CA TRP A 111 -0.05 6.36 -6.72
C TRP A 111 -1.33 7.01 -7.27
N PRO A 112 -1.28 7.86 -8.32
CA PRO A 112 -2.49 8.41 -8.92
C PRO A 112 -3.41 7.30 -9.41
N GLY A 113 -4.63 7.27 -8.90
CA GLY A 113 -5.63 6.25 -9.20
C GLY A 113 -5.47 4.94 -8.43
N SER A 114 -4.53 4.86 -7.50
CA SER A 114 -4.38 3.67 -6.64
C SER A 114 -5.58 3.48 -5.71
N GLU A 115 -5.77 2.25 -5.22
CA GLU A 115 -6.85 1.93 -4.28
C GLU A 115 -6.75 2.75 -2.99
N HIS A 116 -5.56 2.97 -2.46
CA HIS A 116 -5.37 3.81 -1.27
C HIS A 116 -5.73 5.27 -1.53
N GLU A 117 -5.28 5.85 -2.64
CA GLU A 117 -5.63 7.23 -2.98
C GLU A 117 -7.14 7.40 -3.18
N SER A 118 -7.77 6.50 -3.92
CA SER A 118 -9.22 6.56 -4.21
C SER A 118 -10.08 6.44 -2.95
N LEU A 119 -9.56 5.79 -1.91
CA LEU A 119 -10.19 5.71 -0.59
C LEU A 119 -9.82 6.89 0.34
N GLY A 120 -9.13 7.90 -0.18
CA GLY A 120 -8.76 9.11 0.57
C GLY A 120 -7.58 8.94 1.52
N VAL A 121 -6.83 7.84 1.39
CA VAL A 121 -5.57 7.64 2.13
C VAL A 121 -4.49 8.51 1.49
N GLY A 122 -3.75 9.27 2.29
CA GLY A 122 -2.63 10.08 1.83
C GLY A 122 -1.29 9.60 2.38
N CYS A 123 -0.19 10.14 1.87
CA CYS A 123 1.16 9.75 2.27
C CYS A 123 1.36 9.81 3.78
N VAL A 124 0.83 10.84 4.42
CA VAL A 124 0.94 11.06 5.87
C VAL A 124 0.13 10.08 6.73
N ASN A 125 -0.72 9.25 6.15
CA ASN A 125 -1.40 8.19 6.90
C ASN A 125 -0.43 7.07 7.31
N CYS A 126 0.56 6.80 6.47
CA CYS A 126 1.57 5.76 6.68
C CYS A 126 2.95 6.32 7.05
N HIS A 127 3.32 7.47 6.50
CA HIS A 127 4.65 8.05 6.66
C HIS A 127 4.67 9.22 7.66
N SER A 128 5.83 9.41 8.32
CA SER A 128 6.16 10.58 9.11
C SER A 128 7.58 11.04 8.78
N VAL A 129 7.69 12.24 8.24
CA VAL A 129 9.00 12.87 7.93
C VAL A 129 9.74 13.35 9.19
N HIS A 130 9.05 13.42 10.32
CA HIS A 130 9.62 13.81 11.62
C HIS A 130 10.25 12.64 12.38
N GLN A 131 10.21 11.42 11.82
CA GLN A 131 10.76 10.22 12.47
C GLN A 131 11.80 9.56 11.57
N ASN A 132 12.78 8.92 12.19
CA ASN A 132 13.83 8.18 11.49
C ASN A 132 13.59 6.65 11.54
N HIS A 133 12.35 6.23 11.31
CA HIS A 133 12.02 4.82 11.15
C HIS A 133 12.38 4.33 9.74
N PRO A 134 12.53 3.01 9.53
CA PRO A 134 12.71 2.45 8.20
C PRO A 134 11.61 2.93 7.24
N SER A 135 12.00 3.36 6.04
CA SER A 135 11.10 3.95 5.04
C SER A 135 10.26 5.12 5.55
N MET A 136 10.66 5.76 6.67
CA MET A 136 9.93 6.83 7.35
C MET A 136 8.47 6.45 7.70
N LEU A 137 8.21 5.19 7.96
CA LEU A 137 6.91 4.74 8.46
C LEU A 137 6.64 5.26 9.86
N LYS A 138 5.38 5.38 10.23
CA LYS A 138 4.97 5.81 11.58
C LYS A 138 5.35 4.85 12.68
N THR A 139 5.57 3.59 12.33
CA THR A 139 5.97 2.52 13.26
C THR A 139 7.31 1.93 12.83
N LEU A 140 8.01 1.30 13.77
CA LEU A 140 9.27 0.61 13.51
C LEU A 140 9.08 -0.61 12.61
N ALA A 141 8.02 -1.38 12.85
CA ALA A 141 7.65 -2.51 12.03
C ALA A 141 6.61 -2.09 10.99
N GLU A 142 6.85 -2.42 9.74
CA GLU A 142 5.96 -2.08 8.61
C GLU A 142 4.54 -2.60 8.83
N GLN A 143 4.41 -3.86 9.27
CA GLN A 143 3.12 -4.48 9.51
C GLN A 143 2.26 -3.73 10.53
N ASP A 144 2.86 -3.10 11.53
CA ASP A 144 2.11 -2.34 12.52
C ASP A 144 1.47 -1.09 11.92
N THR A 145 2.14 -0.46 10.94
CA THR A 145 1.55 0.64 10.16
C THR A 145 0.35 0.14 9.36
N CYS A 146 0.49 -1.00 8.66
CA CYS A 146 -0.59 -1.56 7.85
C CYS A 146 -1.77 -2.04 8.69
N PHE A 147 -1.50 -2.67 9.82
CA PHE A 147 -2.51 -3.24 10.72
C PHE A 147 -3.34 -2.18 11.45
N THR A 148 -2.99 -0.90 11.39
CA THR A 148 -3.89 0.16 11.90
C THR A 148 -5.25 0.16 11.18
N CYS A 149 -5.27 -0.25 9.92
CA CYS A 149 -6.47 -0.34 9.09
C CYS A 149 -6.80 -1.80 8.70
N HIS A 150 -5.81 -2.63 8.39
CA HIS A 150 -5.96 -4.00 7.91
C HIS A 150 -6.04 -5.02 9.06
N GLN A 151 -7.09 -4.91 9.90
CA GLN A 151 -7.25 -5.75 11.10
C GLN A 151 -7.54 -7.22 10.77
N GLU A 152 -8.21 -7.49 9.65
CA GLU A 152 -8.47 -8.86 9.20
C GLU A 152 -7.15 -9.59 8.90
N GLN A 153 -6.25 -8.93 8.18
CA GLN A 153 -4.93 -9.49 7.86
C GLN A 153 -4.10 -9.68 9.11
N ARG A 154 -4.18 -8.75 10.08
CA ARG A 154 -3.55 -8.94 11.39
C ARG A 154 -4.00 -10.25 12.05
N SER A 155 -5.31 -10.48 12.09
CA SER A 155 -5.86 -11.71 12.68
C SER A 155 -5.48 -12.96 11.88
N ALA A 156 -5.36 -12.85 10.55
CA ALA A 156 -4.95 -13.96 9.70
C ALA A 156 -3.49 -14.38 9.97
N PHE A 157 -2.57 -13.42 10.13
CA PHE A 157 -1.17 -13.72 10.46
C PHE A 157 -0.96 -14.34 11.86
N MET A 158 -1.96 -14.26 12.74
CA MET A 158 -1.93 -14.92 14.06
C MET A 158 -2.37 -16.38 14.02
N LYS A 159 -2.83 -16.89 12.87
CA LYS A 159 -3.25 -18.29 12.72
C LYS A 159 -2.04 -19.22 12.74
N ARG A 160 -2.32 -20.52 12.93
CA ARG A 160 -1.31 -21.58 13.12
C ARG A 160 -0.28 -21.65 11.98
N SER A 161 -0.71 -21.44 10.76
CA SER A 161 0.12 -21.50 9.56
C SER A 161 0.03 -20.18 8.83
N ALA A 162 1.11 -19.39 8.82
CA ALA A 162 1.20 -18.09 8.18
C ALA A 162 2.63 -17.85 7.69
N HIS A 163 2.80 -16.95 6.73
CA HIS A 163 4.14 -16.49 6.38
C HIS A 163 4.79 -15.74 7.56
N PRO A 164 6.10 -15.92 7.81
CA PRO A 164 6.79 -15.29 8.93
C PRO A 164 7.07 -13.81 8.63
N LEU A 165 6.26 -12.93 9.21
CA LEU A 165 6.53 -11.49 9.15
C LEU A 165 7.77 -11.14 9.98
N ARG A 166 8.50 -10.10 9.55
CA ARG A 166 9.67 -9.60 10.27
C ARG A 166 9.24 -9.02 11.61
N ASP A 167 9.76 -9.59 12.68
CA ASP A 167 9.64 -9.04 14.01
C ASP A 167 10.89 -8.20 14.34
N VAL A 168 10.72 -6.90 14.46
CA VAL A 168 11.81 -5.97 14.80
C VAL A 168 11.98 -5.81 16.31
N THR A 169 11.07 -6.37 17.13
CA THR A 169 11.09 -6.25 18.59
C THR A 169 11.97 -7.30 19.24
N HIS A 170 12.26 -8.41 18.55
CA HIS A 170 13.10 -9.48 19.07
C HIS A 170 14.52 -9.42 18.49
N ALA A 171 15.51 -9.56 19.36
CA ALA A 171 16.90 -9.70 18.97
C ALA A 171 17.07 -10.98 18.14
N GLY A 172 17.33 -10.83 16.83
CA GLY A 172 17.48 -11.96 15.92
C GLY A 172 16.61 -11.89 14.66
N ASN A 173 15.71 -10.88 14.52
CA ASN A 173 14.88 -10.68 13.33
C ASN A 173 14.24 -11.97 12.82
N VAL A 174 13.40 -12.58 13.63
CA VAL A 174 12.62 -13.76 13.23
C VAL A 174 11.61 -13.31 12.18
N GLY A 175 11.74 -13.87 10.98
CA GLY A 175 10.95 -13.50 9.83
C GLY A 175 11.67 -12.54 8.88
N LYS A 176 11.53 -12.81 7.59
CA LYS A 176 12.20 -12.04 6.51
C LYS A 176 11.22 -11.25 5.66
N MET A 177 9.92 -11.43 5.85
CA MET A 177 8.87 -10.88 5.00
C MET A 177 8.24 -9.64 5.63
N ALA A 178 7.84 -8.73 4.78
CA ALA A 178 7.02 -7.56 5.12
C ALA A 178 5.80 -7.55 4.19
N CYS A 179 4.81 -6.73 4.49
CA CYS A 179 3.65 -6.58 3.61
C CYS A 179 4.07 -6.14 2.20
N SER A 180 5.08 -5.24 2.14
CA SER A 180 5.66 -4.76 0.88
C SER A 180 6.49 -5.80 0.11
N SER A 181 6.76 -6.97 0.69
CA SER A 181 7.35 -8.09 -0.06
C SER A 181 6.38 -8.66 -1.11
N CYS A 182 5.08 -8.48 -0.90
CA CYS A 182 4.03 -8.98 -1.78
C CYS A 182 3.16 -7.87 -2.37
N HIS A 183 3.00 -6.75 -1.67
CA HIS A 183 2.14 -5.65 -2.06
C HIS A 183 2.94 -4.37 -2.31
N ASN A 184 2.54 -3.61 -3.33
CA ASN A 184 3.00 -2.23 -3.50
C ASN A 184 1.92 -1.26 -3.00
N PRO A 185 2.04 -0.71 -1.77
CA PRO A 185 1.02 0.16 -1.19
C PRO A 185 0.84 1.48 -1.95
N HIS A 186 1.79 1.84 -2.81
CA HIS A 186 1.73 3.04 -3.65
C HIS A 186 1.01 2.82 -4.99
N GLY A 187 0.47 1.61 -5.21
CA GLY A 187 -0.23 1.26 -6.44
C GLY A 187 0.52 0.22 -7.28
N SER A 188 -0.23 -0.59 -7.98
CA SER A 188 0.28 -1.56 -8.95
C SER A 188 -0.70 -1.69 -10.10
N GLN A 189 -0.29 -2.38 -11.16
CA GLN A 189 -1.19 -2.71 -12.27
C GLN A 189 -2.05 -3.96 -12.00
N SER A 190 -1.71 -4.68 -10.94
CA SER A 190 -2.37 -5.91 -10.54
C SER A 190 -3.40 -5.66 -9.44
N GLU A 191 -4.42 -6.51 -9.38
CA GLU A 191 -5.43 -6.46 -8.31
C GLU A 191 -4.80 -6.58 -6.92
N LYS A 192 -5.44 -5.99 -5.91
CA LYS A 192 -5.00 -6.05 -4.52
C LYS A 192 -3.59 -5.53 -4.28
N LEU A 193 -3.14 -4.62 -5.14
CA LEU A 193 -1.80 -4.01 -5.06
C LEU A 193 -0.65 -5.04 -5.08
N ILE A 194 -0.83 -6.17 -5.76
CA ILE A 194 0.22 -7.18 -5.90
C ILE A 194 1.41 -6.60 -6.65
N ALA A 195 2.62 -6.83 -6.13
CA ALA A 195 3.87 -6.28 -6.66
C ALA A 195 4.42 -7.04 -7.89
N ALA A 196 3.64 -7.97 -8.45
CA ALA A 196 3.96 -8.74 -9.65
C ALA A 196 2.80 -8.70 -10.64
N ASN A 197 3.01 -9.20 -11.87
CA ASN A 197 1.98 -9.21 -12.91
C ASN A 197 0.83 -10.19 -12.61
N SER A 198 1.11 -11.23 -11.84
CA SER A 198 0.11 -12.20 -11.37
C SER A 198 0.45 -12.69 -9.97
N VAL A 199 -0.55 -13.30 -9.31
CA VAL A 199 -0.35 -13.97 -8.03
C VAL A 199 0.70 -15.08 -8.14
N ASN A 200 0.63 -15.89 -9.20
CA ASN A 200 1.56 -16.99 -9.39
C ASN A 200 3.00 -16.49 -9.60
N ASP A 201 3.20 -15.41 -10.38
CA ASP A 201 4.53 -14.82 -10.56
C ASP A 201 5.09 -14.30 -9.25
N LEU A 202 4.24 -13.70 -8.41
CA LEU A 202 4.64 -13.27 -7.09
C LEU A 202 5.09 -14.47 -6.22
N CYS A 203 4.29 -15.52 -6.15
CA CYS A 203 4.63 -16.71 -5.38
C CYS A 203 5.94 -17.36 -5.87
N TYR A 204 6.09 -17.46 -7.18
CA TYR A 204 7.29 -18.02 -7.82
C TYR A 204 8.57 -17.21 -7.60
N SER A 205 8.48 -15.94 -7.21
CA SER A 205 9.67 -15.15 -6.88
C SER A 205 10.47 -15.74 -5.72
N CYS A 206 9.80 -16.49 -4.82
CA CYS A 206 10.40 -17.20 -3.69
C CYS A 206 10.24 -18.72 -3.79
N HIS A 207 9.13 -19.20 -4.33
CA HIS A 207 8.80 -20.63 -4.48
C HIS A 207 9.10 -21.14 -5.89
N GLN A 208 10.34 -20.94 -6.33
CA GLN A 208 10.78 -21.31 -7.68
C GLN A 208 10.63 -22.81 -7.98
N GLU A 209 10.75 -23.64 -6.97
CA GLU A 209 10.58 -25.08 -7.09
C GLU A 209 9.16 -25.50 -7.52
N LYS A 210 8.17 -24.60 -7.37
CA LYS A 210 6.79 -24.83 -7.85
C LYS A 210 6.57 -24.37 -9.28
N LYS A 211 7.49 -23.58 -9.85
CA LYS A 211 7.48 -23.12 -11.24
C LYS A 211 8.16 -24.07 -12.21
N ALA A 212 8.84 -25.08 -11.72
CA ALA A 212 9.62 -25.97 -12.55
C ALA A 212 8.78 -26.54 -13.73
N PRO A 213 9.37 -26.68 -14.91
CA PRO A 213 8.66 -27.23 -16.05
C PRO A 213 8.23 -28.67 -15.73
N VAL A 214 6.93 -28.91 -15.78
CA VAL A 214 6.33 -30.21 -15.54
C VAL A 214 5.53 -30.65 -16.77
N LEU A 215 5.57 -31.93 -17.08
CA LEU A 215 4.81 -32.49 -18.20
C LEU A 215 3.31 -32.59 -17.86
N TRP A 216 3.01 -32.84 -16.59
CA TRP A 216 1.64 -33.02 -16.12
C TRP A 216 1.34 -31.93 -15.09
N GLU A 217 0.64 -30.89 -15.56
CA GLU A 217 0.24 -29.77 -14.73
C GLU A 217 -1.12 -30.04 -14.06
N HIS A 218 -1.31 -29.48 -12.87
CA HIS A 218 -2.63 -29.38 -12.26
C HIS A 218 -3.21 -28.01 -12.60
N SER A 219 -4.35 -27.97 -13.30
CA SER A 219 -4.94 -26.73 -13.83
C SER A 219 -5.15 -25.66 -12.75
N ALA A 220 -5.65 -26.06 -11.57
CA ALA A 220 -5.86 -25.12 -10.46
C ALA A 220 -4.56 -24.46 -10.00
N VAL A 221 -3.43 -25.17 -10.02
CA VAL A 221 -2.10 -24.62 -9.66
C VAL A 221 -1.62 -23.65 -10.75
N LYS A 222 -1.83 -24.00 -12.00
CA LYS A 222 -1.48 -23.14 -13.13
C LYS A 222 -2.27 -21.84 -13.13
N GLU A 223 -3.54 -21.89 -12.75
CA GLU A 223 -4.42 -20.72 -12.73
C GLU A 223 -4.12 -19.77 -11.57
N ASN A 224 -4.18 -20.26 -10.33
CA ASN A 224 -4.00 -19.40 -9.17
C ASN A 224 -3.65 -20.19 -7.90
N CYS A 225 -2.52 -19.88 -7.27
CA CYS A 225 -2.11 -20.47 -5.99
C CYS A 225 -3.14 -20.24 -4.87
N LEU A 226 -3.88 -19.11 -4.91
CA LEU A 226 -4.89 -18.77 -3.89
C LEU A 226 -6.14 -19.65 -3.96
N THR A 227 -6.31 -20.46 -4.98
CA THR A 227 -7.38 -21.48 -5.03
C THR A 227 -7.26 -22.43 -3.86
N CYS A 228 -6.05 -22.76 -3.43
CA CYS A 228 -5.78 -23.69 -2.35
C CYS A 228 -5.14 -23.03 -1.12
N HIS A 229 -4.41 -21.94 -1.27
CA HIS A 229 -3.64 -21.31 -0.20
C HIS A 229 -4.16 -19.92 0.18
N ASN A 230 -4.09 -19.61 1.49
CA ASN A 230 -4.26 -18.24 2.00
C ASN A 230 -2.91 -17.71 2.51
N PRO A 231 -2.24 -16.80 1.79
CA PRO A 231 -0.88 -16.35 2.11
C PRO A 231 -0.79 -15.56 3.41
N HIS A 232 -1.89 -14.99 3.90
CA HIS A 232 -1.92 -14.27 5.17
C HIS A 232 -2.04 -15.18 6.38
N GLY A 233 -2.52 -16.40 6.19
CA GLY A 233 -2.56 -17.41 7.24
C GLY A 233 -3.85 -18.24 7.29
N SER A 234 -3.70 -19.45 7.81
CA SER A 234 -4.76 -20.43 7.96
C SER A 234 -4.55 -21.25 9.23
N ASN A 235 -5.61 -21.86 9.73
CA ASN A 235 -5.53 -22.85 10.80
C ASN A 235 -5.15 -24.26 10.29
N HIS A 236 -5.07 -24.41 8.97
CA HIS A 236 -4.63 -25.64 8.31
C HIS A 236 -3.14 -25.57 7.96
N GLU A 237 -2.48 -26.71 7.91
CA GLU A 237 -1.08 -26.79 7.51
C GLU A 237 -0.86 -26.25 6.10
N MET A 238 0.35 -25.76 5.82
CA MET A 238 0.73 -25.17 4.53
C MET A 238 -0.21 -24.03 4.07
N MET A 239 -0.85 -23.33 5.01
CA MET A 239 -1.79 -22.24 4.74
C MET A 239 -2.95 -22.65 3.81
N LEU A 240 -3.39 -23.89 3.85
CA LEU A 240 -4.52 -24.33 3.04
C LEU A 240 -5.83 -23.64 3.46
N THR A 241 -6.67 -23.30 2.50
CA THR A 241 -7.98 -22.67 2.74
C THR A 241 -8.97 -23.59 3.41
N ALA A 242 -8.82 -24.90 3.22
CA ALA A 242 -9.60 -25.94 3.87
C ALA A 242 -8.73 -27.19 4.13
N LYS A 243 -9.15 -28.02 5.08
CA LYS A 243 -8.50 -29.30 5.35
C LYS A 243 -8.83 -30.32 4.25
N GLU A 244 -7.84 -31.15 3.90
CA GLU A 244 -8.11 -32.35 3.08
C GLU A 244 -8.99 -33.36 3.82
N PRO A 245 -9.86 -34.11 3.13
CA PRO A 245 -10.09 -34.16 1.68
C PRO A 245 -11.01 -33.02 1.14
N ARG A 246 -11.66 -32.25 2.03
CA ARG A 246 -12.64 -31.21 1.66
C ARG A 246 -12.09 -30.18 0.66
N LEU A 247 -10.81 -29.79 0.79
CA LEU A 247 -10.18 -28.88 -0.15
C LEU A 247 -10.27 -29.40 -1.59
N CYS A 248 -9.89 -30.65 -1.78
CA CYS A 248 -9.88 -31.29 -3.10
C CYS A 248 -11.31 -31.53 -3.62
N GLN A 249 -12.23 -31.87 -2.73
CA GLN A 249 -13.64 -32.15 -3.04
C GLN A 249 -14.42 -30.93 -3.51
N GLN A 250 -13.91 -29.71 -3.37
CA GLN A 250 -14.53 -28.51 -3.92
C GLN A 250 -14.60 -28.55 -5.45
N CYS A 251 -13.69 -29.27 -6.09
CA CYS A 251 -13.65 -29.45 -7.55
C CYS A 251 -13.78 -30.94 -7.95
N HIS A 252 -13.26 -31.83 -7.14
CA HIS A 252 -13.29 -33.27 -7.35
C HIS A 252 -14.44 -33.93 -6.55
N GLU A 253 -15.68 -33.56 -6.87
CA GLU A 253 -16.89 -34.05 -6.17
C GLU A 253 -17.02 -35.59 -6.24
N GLN A 254 -16.63 -36.15 -7.35
CA GLN A 254 -16.61 -37.61 -7.56
C GLN A 254 -15.16 -38.09 -7.59
N GLY A 255 -14.60 -38.34 -6.42
CA GLY A 255 -13.37 -39.13 -6.32
C GLY A 255 -13.63 -40.50 -6.91
N ARG A 256 -13.30 -40.69 -8.20
CA ARG A 256 -13.55 -41.93 -8.94
C ARG A 256 -12.66 -43.06 -8.46
N HIS A 257 -12.72 -43.39 -7.19
CA HIS A 257 -12.13 -44.58 -6.62
C HIS A 257 -13.09 -45.77 -6.78
N GLN A 258 -13.78 -45.84 -7.92
CA GLN A 258 -14.80 -46.85 -8.24
C GLN A 258 -14.25 -48.29 -8.22
N THR A 259 -12.96 -48.46 -8.39
CA THR A 259 -12.28 -49.75 -8.29
C THR A 259 -12.23 -50.33 -6.86
N LEU A 260 -12.67 -49.51 -5.89
CA LEU A 260 -12.68 -49.90 -4.46
C LEU A 260 -14.10 -50.19 -3.96
N THR A 261 -15.13 -50.13 -4.83
CA THR A 261 -16.50 -50.51 -4.51
C THR A 261 -16.54 -52.02 -4.21
N GLY A 262 -16.89 -52.37 -2.97
CA GLY A 262 -16.90 -53.72 -2.51
C GLY A 262 -15.77 -54.09 -1.52
N GLN A 263 -14.80 -53.21 -1.32
CA GLN A 263 -13.80 -53.38 -0.27
C GLN A 263 -14.36 -52.84 1.05
N PRO A 264 -14.32 -53.60 2.17
CA PRO A 264 -14.78 -53.11 3.47
C PRO A 264 -14.02 -51.91 4.02
N ASN A 265 -12.92 -51.53 3.36
CA ASN A 265 -12.03 -50.41 3.73
C ASN A 265 -12.13 -49.20 2.84
N SER A 266 -13.17 -49.05 2.00
CA SER A 266 -13.40 -47.87 1.16
C SER A 266 -13.44 -46.57 1.99
N PHE A 267 -13.95 -46.63 3.20
CA PHE A 267 -13.96 -45.54 4.19
C PHE A 267 -12.55 -45.02 4.48
N PHE A 268 -11.54 -45.85 4.61
CA PHE A 268 -10.15 -45.44 4.86
C PHE A 268 -9.51 -44.76 3.67
N VAL A 269 -9.98 -45.02 2.47
CA VAL A 269 -9.48 -44.36 1.25
C VAL A 269 -10.15 -43.02 1.05
N THR A 270 -11.46 -42.92 1.25
CA THR A 270 -12.25 -41.72 0.94
C THR A 270 -12.13 -40.61 2.00
N ASN A 271 -11.80 -40.97 3.24
CA ASN A 271 -11.68 -40.02 4.36
C ASN A 271 -10.24 -39.61 4.73
N ARG A 272 -9.25 -40.09 3.98
CA ARG A 272 -7.86 -39.68 4.13
C ARG A 272 -7.55 -38.45 3.27
N GLY A 273 -6.48 -37.73 3.61
CA GLY A 273 -5.95 -36.67 2.74
C GLY A 273 -5.59 -37.23 1.37
N CYS A 274 -6.06 -36.59 0.32
CA CYS A 274 -5.82 -37.00 -1.05
C CYS A 274 -4.33 -36.97 -1.42
N SER A 275 -3.59 -36.06 -0.82
CA SER A 275 -2.13 -35.93 -1.00
C SER A 275 -1.31 -37.10 -0.47
N ASN A 276 -1.89 -37.98 0.36
CA ASN A 276 -1.21 -39.22 0.77
C ASN A 276 -0.89 -40.16 -0.41
N CYS A 277 -1.68 -40.07 -1.49
CA CYS A 277 -1.48 -40.86 -2.71
C CYS A 277 -1.18 -39.97 -3.92
N HIS A 278 -1.77 -38.75 -3.95
CA HIS A 278 -1.60 -37.74 -5.00
C HIS A 278 -0.65 -36.65 -4.51
N ALA A 279 0.57 -37.02 -4.14
CA ALA A 279 1.50 -36.08 -3.49
C ALA A 279 2.06 -35.00 -4.41
N SER A 280 2.00 -35.20 -5.72
CA SER A 280 2.55 -34.27 -6.71
C SER A 280 1.52 -33.27 -7.23
N VAL A 281 0.64 -32.75 -6.35
CA VAL A 281 -0.48 -31.86 -6.70
C VAL A 281 -0.06 -30.58 -7.42
N HIS A 282 1.18 -30.12 -7.27
CA HIS A 282 1.72 -28.95 -7.96
C HIS A 282 2.21 -29.25 -9.39
N GLY A 283 2.14 -30.49 -9.81
CA GLY A 283 2.62 -30.97 -11.11
C GLY A 283 3.73 -31.99 -10.97
N THR A 284 3.95 -32.78 -12.03
CA THR A 284 4.92 -33.86 -12.02
C THR A 284 5.45 -34.18 -13.41
N ASN A 285 6.67 -34.76 -13.45
CA ASN A 285 7.25 -35.41 -14.60
C ASN A 285 7.21 -36.94 -14.49
N ASN A 286 6.54 -37.46 -13.44
CA ASN A 286 6.45 -38.89 -13.19
C ASN A 286 5.55 -39.58 -14.26
N PRO A 287 5.86 -40.80 -14.68
CA PRO A 287 5.03 -41.59 -15.61
C PRO A 287 3.58 -41.83 -15.14
N SER A 288 3.28 -41.64 -13.84
CA SER A 288 1.89 -41.68 -13.34
C SER A 288 0.96 -40.66 -14.02
N GLY A 289 1.55 -39.66 -14.69
CA GLY A 289 0.86 -38.69 -15.52
C GLY A 289 -0.12 -37.81 -14.72
N ILE A 290 -1.28 -37.56 -15.30
CA ILE A 290 -2.37 -36.75 -14.74
C ILE A 290 -2.89 -37.22 -13.39
N LYS A 291 -2.52 -38.42 -12.95
CA LYS A 291 -2.88 -38.93 -11.62
C LYS A 291 -2.07 -38.26 -10.52
N LEU A 292 -1.03 -37.50 -10.85
CA LEU A 292 -0.17 -36.75 -9.94
C LEU A 292 0.31 -37.58 -8.74
N LYS A 293 0.58 -38.84 -8.97
CA LYS A 293 1.16 -39.75 -7.99
C LYS A 293 2.69 -39.64 -7.98
N HIS A 294 3.33 -40.26 -6.97
CA HIS A 294 4.78 -40.46 -6.95
C HIS A 294 5.24 -41.32 -8.09
#